data_52f7422436aacafecc2e8e2c5150cba2
#
_entry.id   52f7422436aacafecc2e8e2c5150cba2
#
_cell.length_a   1.000
_cell.length_b   1.000
_cell.length_c   1.000
_cell.angle_alpha   90.00
_cell.angle_beta   90.00
_cell.angle_gamma   90.00
#
_symmetry.space_group_name_H-M   'P 1'
#
loop_
_entity.id
_entity.type
_entity.pdbx_description
1 polymer ?
#
loop_
_entity_poly.entity_id
_entity_poly.type
_entity_poly.pdbx_seq_one_letter_code
_entity_poly.pdbx_strand_id
1 'polypeptide(L)'
;MPTPEAPSIIVFDVNETLLDITTLEPLFERVFGSGEVLREWFAQLILYSQTMTLSGLYTPFGALAVGTLKMVATTRGVTIDDADISELKQRLSTMPAHADAVPALTRLRDAGFRLVTLTNSASGAAPTPLEQAGLSDYFENTYSVEAVGKFKPAPETYLHVAQALQVSTADLCLVACHLWDTIGAQAAGCYGALVTRPHNALLPDTAVPVPDLSAPGLNELAGQIVQRWRPA
;
A
#
# COMPACT_ATOMS: atom_id res chain seq x y z
N MET A 1 -21.48 20.62 17.50
CA MET A 1 -20.90 19.32 17.17
C MET A 1 -19.45 19.37 17.61
N PRO A 2 -18.92 18.37 18.34
CA PRO A 2 -17.48 18.34 18.58
C PRO A 2 -16.77 18.38 17.23
N THR A 3 -15.73 19.19 17.13
CA THR A 3 -14.81 19.21 15.99
C THR A 3 -14.32 17.76 15.80
N PRO A 4 -14.31 17.20 14.59
CA PRO A 4 -13.72 15.88 14.37
C PRO A 4 -12.30 15.91 14.92
N GLU A 5 -11.99 15.02 15.85
CA GLU A 5 -10.64 14.92 16.39
C GLU A 5 -9.70 14.64 15.22
N ALA A 6 -8.63 15.42 15.13
CA ALA A 6 -7.64 15.26 14.08
C ALA A 6 -6.90 13.93 14.28
N PRO A 7 -6.59 13.17 13.23
CA PRO A 7 -5.81 11.94 13.36
C PRO A 7 -4.44 12.26 13.98
N SER A 8 -3.98 11.39 14.84
CA SER A 8 -2.68 11.49 15.49
C SER A 8 -1.64 10.54 14.87
N ILE A 9 -2.11 9.57 14.12
CA ILE A 9 -1.31 8.49 13.54
C ILE A 9 -1.54 8.43 12.03
N ILE A 10 -0.45 8.43 11.27
CA ILE A 10 -0.48 8.21 9.83
C ILE A 10 -0.07 6.77 9.54
N VAL A 11 -0.97 6.05 8.87
CA VAL A 11 -0.78 4.65 8.45
C VAL A 11 -0.42 4.64 6.97
N PHE A 12 0.74 4.15 6.61
CA PHE A 12 1.16 4.08 5.21
C PHE A 12 0.93 2.70 4.60
N ASP A 13 0.29 2.64 3.43
CA ASP A 13 0.51 1.53 2.50
C ASP A 13 1.97 1.54 2.04
N VAL A 14 2.49 0.38 1.64
CA VAL A 14 3.92 0.20 1.34
C VAL A 14 4.20 0.12 -0.15
N ASN A 15 3.71 -0.95 -0.80
CA ASN A 15 4.00 -1.21 -2.21
C ASN A 15 3.35 -0.16 -3.10
N GLU A 16 4.11 0.41 -4.04
CA GLU A 16 3.70 1.49 -4.93
C GLU A 16 3.45 2.84 -4.22
N THR A 17 3.07 2.85 -2.95
CA THR A 17 2.89 4.09 -2.18
C THR A 17 4.23 4.67 -1.72
N LEU A 18 5.01 3.90 -0.98
CA LEU A 18 6.34 4.25 -0.49
C LEU A 18 7.46 3.71 -1.38
N LEU A 19 7.28 2.48 -1.91
CA LEU A 19 8.26 1.75 -2.71
C LEU A 19 7.88 1.75 -4.19
N ASP A 20 8.86 1.97 -5.06
CA ASP A 20 8.64 2.11 -6.50
C ASP A 20 8.49 0.75 -7.20
N ILE A 21 7.24 0.38 -7.50
CA ILE A 21 6.91 -0.86 -8.21
C ILE A 21 7.34 -0.86 -9.68
N THR A 22 7.59 0.31 -10.30
CA THR A 22 8.00 0.39 -11.71
C THR A 22 9.35 -0.25 -11.96
N THR A 23 10.15 -0.45 -10.92
CA THR A 23 11.42 -1.20 -10.99
C THR A 23 11.24 -2.67 -11.38
N LEU A 24 10.01 -3.18 -11.38
CA LEU A 24 9.67 -4.50 -11.89
C LEU A 24 9.46 -4.51 -13.43
N GLU A 25 9.21 -3.36 -14.08
CA GLU A 25 8.93 -3.27 -15.52
C GLU A 25 9.95 -3.98 -16.41
N PRO A 26 11.28 -3.92 -16.15
CA PRO A 26 12.24 -4.65 -16.97
C PRO A 26 12.06 -6.18 -16.99
N LEU A 27 11.56 -6.79 -15.92
CA LEU A 27 11.19 -8.20 -15.91
C LEU A 27 10.01 -8.45 -16.87
N PHE A 28 8.96 -7.62 -16.78
CA PHE A 28 7.78 -7.76 -17.61
C PHE A 28 8.07 -7.47 -19.08
N GLU A 29 8.90 -6.46 -19.38
CA GLU A 29 9.38 -6.19 -20.74
C GLU A 29 10.12 -7.40 -21.33
N ARG A 30 11.05 -7.99 -20.57
CA ARG A 30 11.81 -9.16 -21.01
C ARG A 30 10.93 -10.39 -21.24
N VAL A 31 9.99 -10.66 -20.33
CA VAL A 31 9.18 -11.88 -20.35
C VAL A 31 8.00 -11.77 -21.32
N PHE A 32 7.34 -10.63 -21.38
CA PHE A 32 6.09 -10.43 -22.11
C PHE A 32 6.22 -9.53 -23.33
N GLY A 33 7.38 -8.89 -23.56
CA GLY A 33 7.60 -7.93 -24.62
C GLY A 33 6.95 -6.55 -24.35
N SER A 34 6.47 -6.30 -23.13
CA SER A 34 5.92 -5.01 -22.71
C SER A 34 5.95 -4.87 -21.19
N GLY A 35 6.54 -3.80 -20.69
CA GLY A 35 6.55 -3.44 -19.27
C GLY A 35 5.14 -3.14 -18.73
N GLU A 36 4.20 -2.69 -19.59
CA GLU A 36 2.81 -2.41 -19.22
C GLU A 36 2.05 -3.64 -18.66
N VAL A 37 2.52 -4.86 -18.95
CA VAL A 37 1.94 -6.09 -18.39
C VAL A 37 2.09 -6.14 -16.86
N LEU A 38 3.03 -5.39 -16.28
CA LEU A 38 3.11 -5.17 -14.84
C LEU A 38 1.76 -4.71 -14.26
N ARG A 39 1.06 -3.80 -14.94
CA ARG A 39 -0.23 -3.25 -14.46
C ARG A 39 -1.33 -4.30 -14.48
N GLU A 40 -1.39 -5.12 -15.53
CA GLU A 40 -2.32 -6.25 -15.58
C GLU A 40 -2.02 -7.26 -14.47
N TRP A 41 -0.76 -7.65 -14.33
CA TRP A 41 -0.35 -8.58 -13.27
C TRP A 41 -0.73 -8.06 -11.88
N PHE A 42 -0.42 -6.79 -11.58
CA PHE A 42 -0.72 -6.20 -10.28
C PHE A 42 -2.23 -6.10 -10.04
N ALA A 43 -3.02 -5.71 -11.05
CA ALA A 43 -4.47 -5.68 -10.94
C ALA A 43 -5.07 -7.08 -10.66
N GLN A 44 -4.55 -8.11 -11.31
CA GLN A 44 -4.95 -9.51 -11.04
C GLN A 44 -4.53 -9.95 -9.63
N LEU A 45 -3.34 -9.59 -9.18
CA LEU A 45 -2.88 -9.87 -7.81
C LEU A 45 -3.82 -9.26 -6.76
N ILE A 46 -4.22 -8.01 -6.94
CA ILE A 46 -5.17 -7.34 -6.06
C ILE A 46 -6.56 -8.00 -6.15
N LEU A 47 -7.07 -8.28 -7.35
CA LEU A 47 -8.34 -8.96 -7.55
C LEU A 47 -8.39 -10.30 -6.80
N TYR A 48 -7.36 -11.14 -6.96
CA TYR A 48 -7.34 -12.44 -6.29
C TYR A 48 -7.08 -12.36 -4.79
N SER A 49 -6.34 -11.37 -4.31
CA SER A 49 -6.22 -11.15 -2.86
C SER A 49 -7.57 -10.79 -2.22
N GLN A 50 -8.35 -9.92 -2.88
CA GLN A 50 -9.71 -9.56 -2.46
C GLN A 50 -10.67 -10.76 -2.59
N THR A 51 -10.56 -11.54 -3.67
CA THR A 51 -11.34 -12.77 -3.87
C THR A 51 -11.09 -13.77 -2.74
N MET A 52 -9.83 -14.01 -2.36
CA MET A 52 -9.50 -14.88 -1.23
C MET A 52 -10.18 -14.40 0.05
N THR A 53 -10.10 -13.11 0.34
CA THR A 53 -10.75 -12.52 1.52
C THR A 53 -12.27 -12.70 1.51
N LEU A 54 -12.92 -12.40 0.38
CA LEU A 54 -14.38 -12.55 0.22
C LEU A 54 -14.84 -14.00 0.31
N SER A 55 -13.99 -14.94 -0.11
CA SER A 55 -14.26 -16.39 -0.02
C SER A 55 -13.89 -16.99 1.35
N GLY A 56 -13.42 -16.20 2.30
CA GLY A 56 -12.98 -16.68 3.62
C GLY A 56 -11.69 -17.50 3.58
N LEU A 57 -10.87 -17.29 2.55
CA LEU A 57 -9.60 -18.00 2.34
C LEU A 57 -8.43 -17.04 2.52
N TYR A 58 -7.26 -17.59 2.83
CA TYR A 58 -6.02 -16.83 2.91
C TYR A 58 -4.84 -17.64 2.33
N THR A 59 -4.01 -16.93 1.57
CA THR A 59 -2.73 -17.44 1.07
C THR A 59 -1.75 -16.26 1.09
N PRO A 60 -0.49 -16.41 1.52
CA PRO A 60 0.45 -15.29 1.58
C PRO A 60 0.54 -14.52 0.27
N PHE A 61 0.59 -13.19 0.35
CA PHE A 61 0.57 -12.29 -0.81
C PHE A 61 1.65 -12.61 -1.85
N GLY A 62 2.86 -12.97 -1.39
CA GLY A 62 3.96 -13.40 -2.26
C GLY A 62 3.66 -14.68 -3.05
N ALA A 63 2.88 -15.61 -2.49
CA ALA A 63 2.44 -16.80 -3.21
C ALA A 63 1.39 -16.46 -4.27
N LEU A 64 0.44 -15.56 -3.95
CA LEU A 64 -0.50 -15.01 -4.94
C LEU A 64 0.23 -14.26 -6.06
N ALA A 65 1.27 -13.49 -5.75
CA ALA A 65 2.08 -12.77 -6.72
C ALA A 65 2.71 -13.71 -7.76
N VAL A 66 3.24 -14.84 -7.32
CA VAL A 66 3.77 -15.88 -8.22
C VAL A 66 2.65 -16.57 -8.99
N GLY A 67 1.54 -16.91 -8.32
CA GLY A 67 0.38 -17.54 -8.96
C GLY A 67 -0.20 -16.67 -10.08
N THR A 68 -0.37 -15.38 -9.83
CA THR A 68 -0.89 -14.43 -10.84
C THR A 68 0.10 -14.19 -11.99
N LEU A 69 1.43 -14.22 -11.73
CA LEU A 69 2.41 -14.17 -12.81
C LEU A 69 2.25 -15.38 -13.74
N LYS A 70 2.14 -16.58 -13.19
CA LYS A 70 1.90 -17.81 -13.98
C LYS A 70 0.59 -17.75 -14.75
N MET A 71 -0.47 -17.23 -14.14
CA MET A 71 -1.78 -17.07 -14.78
C MET A 71 -1.70 -16.10 -15.96
N VAL A 72 -1.09 -14.92 -15.79
CA VAL A 72 -0.91 -13.94 -16.87
C VAL A 72 -0.03 -14.52 -18.00
N ALA A 73 1.02 -15.26 -17.67
CA ALA A 73 1.84 -15.94 -18.66
C ALA A 73 1.02 -16.95 -19.48
N THR A 74 0.19 -17.76 -18.82
CA THR A 74 -0.70 -18.74 -19.48
C THR A 74 -1.69 -18.06 -20.41
N THR A 75 -2.38 -16.98 -19.98
CA THR A 75 -3.38 -16.28 -20.78
C THR A 75 -2.77 -15.56 -21.99
N ARG A 76 -1.49 -15.19 -21.90
CA ARG A 76 -0.73 -14.55 -22.99
C ARG A 76 0.06 -15.51 -23.86
N GLY A 77 0.01 -16.84 -23.59
CA GLY A 77 0.75 -17.84 -24.32
C GLY A 77 2.26 -17.74 -24.15
N VAL A 78 2.72 -17.19 -23.01
CA VAL A 78 4.14 -17.02 -22.68
C VAL A 78 4.56 -18.09 -21.69
N THR A 79 5.78 -18.64 -21.87
CA THR A 79 6.38 -19.56 -20.90
C THR A 79 7.26 -18.78 -19.94
N ILE A 80 7.13 -19.05 -18.64
CA ILE A 80 8.01 -18.52 -17.60
C ILE A 80 8.70 -19.69 -16.89
N ASP A 81 9.89 -19.45 -16.40
CA ASP A 81 10.71 -20.44 -15.70
C ASP A 81 10.95 -20.05 -14.22
N ASP A 82 11.73 -20.86 -13.51
CA ASP A 82 12.07 -20.61 -12.12
C ASP A 82 13.00 -19.39 -11.94
N ALA A 83 13.75 -19.00 -12.95
CA ALA A 83 14.59 -17.81 -12.92
C ALA A 83 13.72 -16.53 -12.94
N ASP A 84 12.67 -16.51 -13.77
CA ASP A 84 11.69 -15.40 -13.81
C ASP A 84 10.98 -15.23 -12.47
N ILE A 85 10.59 -16.34 -11.86
CA ILE A 85 9.95 -16.35 -10.53
C ILE A 85 10.92 -15.82 -9.46
N SER A 86 12.17 -16.23 -9.52
CA SER A 86 13.21 -15.80 -8.59
C SER A 86 13.51 -14.30 -8.77
N GLU A 87 13.57 -13.81 -10.00
CA GLU A 87 13.75 -12.39 -10.30
C GLU A 87 12.55 -11.55 -9.78
N LEU A 88 11.30 -12.01 -9.98
CA LEU A 88 10.14 -11.32 -9.42
C LEU A 88 10.26 -11.15 -7.90
N LYS A 89 10.59 -12.24 -7.19
CA LYS A 89 10.74 -12.22 -5.72
C LYS A 89 11.87 -11.28 -5.29
N GLN A 90 13.00 -11.34 -5.97
CA GLN A 90 14.14 -10.46 -5.69
C GLN A 90 13.76 -9.00 -5.88
N ARG A 91 13.16 -8.64 -7.03
CA ARG A 91 12.76 -7.26 -7.31
C ARG A 91 11.73 -6.74 -6.31
N LEU A 92 10.73 -7.56 -5.92
CA LEU A 92 9.77 -7.21 -4.89
C LEU A 92 10.43 -6.97 -3.52
N SER A 93 11.49 -7.70 -3.18
CA SER A 93 12.19 -7.52 -1.91
C SER A 93 13.16 -6.33 -1.91
N THR A 94 13.56 -5.82 -3.07
CA THR A 94 14.58 -4.78 -3.23
C THR A 94 14.05 -3.51 -3.90
N MET A 95 12.73 -3.30 -3.93
CA MET A 95 12.14 -2.06 -4.45
C MET A 95 12.71 -0.85 -3.71
N PRO A 96 13.23 0.17 -4.41
CA PRO A 96 13.68 1.39 -3.79
C PRO A 96 12.50 2.23 -3.31
N ALA A 97 12.76 3.13 -2.37
CA ALA A 97 11.81 4.17 -1.99
C ALA A 97 11.60 5.18 -3.14
N HIS A 98 10.38 5.70 -3.27
CA HIS A 98 10.16 6.91 -4.07
C HIS A 98 10.97 8.08 -3.51
N ALA A 99 11.48 8.94 -4.38
CA ALA A 99 12.35 10.06 -3.99
C ALA A 99 11.67 11.05 -3.01
N ASP A 100 10.35 11.13 -3.03
CA ASP A 100 9.55 12.00 -2.15
C ASP A 100 9.17 11.33 -0.80
N ALA A 101 9.49 10.05 -0.59
CA ALA A 101 9.12 9.34 0.63
C ALA A 101 9.84 9.91 1.86
N VAL A 102 11.17 9.97 1.84
CA VAL A 102 11.96 10.47 2.98
C VAL A 102 11.58 11.92 3.37
N PRO A 103 11.49 12.89 2.45
CA PRO A 103 11.06 14.25 2.79
C PRO A 103 9.66 14.31 3.41
N ALA A 104 8.71 13.51 2.89
CA ALA A 104 7.34 13.46 3.40
C ALA A 104 7.28 12.86 4.83
N LEU A 105 7.94 11.71 5.05
CA LEU A 105 8.00 11.04 6.34
C LEU A 105 8.66 11.93 7.41
N THR A 106 9.77 12.60 7.06
CA THR A 106 10.44 13.55 7.94
C THR A 106 9.51 14.68 8.34
N ARG A 107 8.83 15.32 7.37
CA ARG A 107 7.89 16.43 7.62
C ARG A 107 6.76 16.01 8.57
N LEU A 108 6.17 14.84 8.37
CA LEU A 108 5.08 14.35 9.22
C LEU A 108 5.56 14.05 10.65
N ARG A 109 6.72 13.43 10.80
CA ARG A 109 7.32 13.16 12.10
C ARG A 109 7.67 14.45 12.86
N ASP A 110 8.27 15.42 12.18
CA ASP A 110 8.61 16.73 12.76
C ASP A 110 7.37 17.52 13.19
N ALA A 111 6.22 17.30 12.51
CA ALA A 111 4.91 17.84 12.90
C ALA A 111 4.23 17.06 14.05
N GLY A 112 4.90 16.04 14.61
CA GLY A 112 4.41 15.28 15.77
C GLY A 112 3.42 14.15 15.45
N PHE A 113 3.31 13.71 14.19
CA PHE A 113 2.55 12.50 13.85
C PHE A 113 3.35 11.25 14.18
N ARG A 114 2.66 10.25 14.72
CA ARG A 114 3.16 8.88 14.82
C ARG A 114 2.99 8.21 13.44
N LEU A 115 4.02 7.49 12.99
CA LEU A 115 3.99 6.85 11.67
C LEU A 115 4.06 5.33 11.84
N VAL A 116 3.17 4.62 11.14
CA VAL A 116 3.15 3.16 11.06
C VAL A 116 2.86 2.73 9.62
N THR A 117 3.10 1.46 9.30
CA THR A 117 2.72 0.91 7.99
C THR A 117 1.68 -0.19 8.12
N LEU A 118 0.87 -0.38 7.06
CA LEU A 118 -0.02 -1.53 6.90
C LEU A 118 0.13 -2.08 5.48
N THR A 119 0.66 -3.30 5.36
CA THR A 119 0.96 -3.93 4.07
C THR A 119 0.19 -5.24 3.87
N ASN A 120 -0.14 -5.54 2.60
CA ASN A 120 -0.63 -6.86 2.18
C ASN A 120 0.48 -7.93 2.16
N SER A 121 1.76 -7.53 2.18
CA SER A 121 2.89 -8.45 2.21
C SER A 121 3.00 -9.14 3.57
N ALA A 122 3.42 -10.41 3.57
CA ALA A 122 3.67 -11.16 4.80
C ALA A 122 4.82 -10.55 5.60
N SER A 123 4.74 -10.70 6.92
CA SER A 123 5.82 -10.39 7.85
C SER A 123 6.89 -11.50 7.86
N GLY A 124 8.13 -11.20 8.13
CA GLY A 124 9.13 -12.20 8.53
C GLY A 124 10.27 -12.50 7.58
N ALA A 125 10.37 -11.90 6.39
CA ALA A 125 11.61 -11.91 5.63
C ALA A 125 12.52 -10.77 6.12
N ALA A 126 13.71 -11.08 6.60
CA ALA A 126 14.73 -10.09 6.96
C ALA A 126 15.87 -10.16 5.94
N PRO A 127 16.35 -9.03 5.42
CA PRO A 127 15.80 -7.70 5.62
C PRO A 127 14.45 -7.50 4.89
N THR A 128 13.56 -6.74 5.49
CA THR A 128 12.27 -6.37 4.89
C THR A 128 12.49 -5.37 3.74
N PRO A 129 11.53 -5.22 2.78
CA PRO A 129 11.65 -4.20 1.75
C PRO A 129 11.80 -2.77 2.30
N LEU A 130 11.19 -2.45 3.45
CA LEU A 130 11.34 -1.15 4.10
C LEU A 130 12.75 -0.94 4.69
N GLU A 131 13.35 -1.97 5.28
CA GLU A 131 14.75 -1.92 5.73
C GLU A 131 15.70 -1.76 4.56
N GLN A 132 15.49 -2.51 3.47
CA GLN A 132 16.27 -2.39 2.23
C GLN A 132 16.21 -0.99 1.63
N ALA A 133 15.03 -0.36 1.68
CA ALA A 133 14.80 0.99 1.18
C ALA A 133 15.25 2.10 2.16
N GLY A 134 15.74 1.75 3.36
CA GLY A 134 16.18 2.72 4.37
C GLY A 134 15.03 3.51 5.02
N LEU A 135 13.83 2.95 5.05
CA LEU A 135 12.64 3.64 5.57
C LEU A 135 12.20 3.14 6.96
N SER A 136 12.70 2.02 7.44
CA SER A 136 12.20 1.38 8.67
C SER A 136 12.26 2.29 9.90
N ASP A 137 13.30 3.12 10.03
CA ASP A 137 13.51 4.02 11.18
C ASP A 137 12.50 5.17 11.28
N TYR A 138 11.68 5.37 10.24
CA TYR A 138 10.59 6.34 10.28
C TYR A 138 9.35 5.83 10.98
N PHE A 139 9.19 4.52 11.13
CA PHE A 139 7.96 3.88 11.60
C PHE A 139 8.12 3.27 13.00
N GLU A 140 7.13 3.52 13.85
CA GLU A 140 7.08 2.89 15.18
C GLU A 140 6.78 1.38 15.08
N ASN A 141 5.94 1.00 14.09
CA ASN A 141 5.55 -0.38 13.84
C ASN A 141 5.23 -0.60 12.36
N THR A 142 5.43 -1.84 11.92
CA THR A 142 5.00 -2.34 10.61
C THR A 142 3.95 -3.43 10.82
N TYR A 143 2.73 -3.20 10.33
CA TYR A 143 1.64 -4.15 10.41
C TYR A 143 1.46 -4.88 9.08
N SER A 144 1.23 -6.18 9.17
CA SER A 144 0.87 -7.02 8.04
C SER A 144 -0.56 -7.54 8.19
N VAL A 145 -1.27 -7.61 7.09
CA VAL A 145 -2.61 -8.23 7.01
C VAL A 145 -2.59 -9.72 7.37
N GLU A 146 -1.42 -10.35 7.38
CA GLU A 146 -1.23 -11.74 7.81
C GLU A 146 -1.77 -12.00 9.21
N ALA A 147 -1.66 -11.00 10.12
CA ALA A 147 -2.15 -11.09 11.48
C ALA A 147 -3.66 -11.36 11.57
N VAL A 148 -4.43 -10.93 10.57
CA VAL A 148 -5.89 -11.12 10.52
C VAL A 148 -6.33 -12.13 9.45
N GLY A 149 -5.42 -12.60 8.60
CA GLY A 149 -5.72 -13.53 7.53
C GLY A 149 -6.70 -12.99 6.48
N LYS A 150 -6.73 -11.66 6.29
CA LYS A 150 -7.57 -10.96 5.31
C LYS A 150 -6.78 -9.84 4.66
N PHE A 151 -6.95 -9.65 3.36
CA PHE A 151 -6.29 -8.56 2.63
C PHE A 151 -7.06 -7.26 2.72
N LYS A 152 -6.37 -6.14 2.62
CA LYS A 152 -6.99 -4.84 2.35
C LYS A 152 -7.83 -4.94 1.05
N PRO A 153 -9.00 -4.32 0.97
CA PRO A 153 -9.58 -3.32 1.88
C PRO A 153 -10.51 -3.88 2.98
N ALA A 154 -10.36 -5.12 3.43
CA ALA A 154 -11.20 -5.65 4.50
C ALA A 154 -11.08 -4.81 5.78
N PRO A 155 -12.21 -4.37 6.40
CA PRO A 155 -12.19 -3.50 7.58
C PRO A 155 -11.35 -4.03 8.73
N GLU A 156 -11.26 -5.35 8.89
CA GLU A 156 -10.50 -6.00 9.96
C GLU A 156 -9.02 -5.63 9.94
N THR A 157 -8.47 -5.30 8.77
CA THR A 157 -7.06 -4.93 8.63
C THR A 157 -6.76 -3.57 9.29
N TYR A 158 -7.64 -2.59 9.13
CA TYR A 158 -7.53 -1.25 9.73
C TYR A 158 -7.91 -1.27 11.20
N LEU A 159 -8.95 -2.02 11.57
CA LEU A 159 -9.37 -2.24 12.96
C LEU A 159 -8.25 -2.91 13.76
N HIS A 160 -7.52 -3.86 13.17
CA HIS A 160 -6.36 -4.48 13.80
C HIS A 160 -5.27 -3.45 14.17
N VAL A 161 -4.96 -2.52 13.26
CA VAL A 161 -3.99 -1.44 13.54
C VAL A 161 -4.47 -0.57 14.70
N ALA A 162 -5.73 -0.11 14.67
CA ALA A 162 -6.29 0.70 15.74
C ALA A 162 -6.25 -0.04 17.10
N GLN A 163 -6.63 -1.31 17.11
CA GLN A 163 -6.61 -2.16 18.30
C GLN A 163 -5.19 -2.36 18.84
N ALA A 164 -4.23 -2.66 17.98
CA ALA A 164 -2.84 -2.88 18.37
C ALA A 164 -2.20 -1.60 18.95
N LEU A 165 -2.60 -0.43 18.46
CA LEU A 165 -2.16 0.87 18.95
C LEU A 165 -3.01 1.40 20.12
N GLN A 166 -4.08 0.71 20.50
CA GLN A 166 -5.03 1.09 21.55
C GLN A 166 -5.68 2.47 21.32
N VAL A 167 -6.08 2.73 20.07
CA VAL A 167 -6.74 3.98 19.65
C VAL A 167 -8.02 3.69 18.87
N SER A 168 -8.82 4.74 18.60
CA SER A 168 -9.95 4.68 17.67
C SER A 168 -9.47 4.67 16.22
N THR A 169 -10.25 4.10 15.30
CA THR A 169 -10.00 4.26 13.86
C THR A 169 -10.03 5.72 13.41
N ALA A 170 -10.80 6.59 14.10
CA ALA A 170 -10.82 8.03 13.85
C ALA A 170 -9.49 8.74 14.18
N ASP A 171 -8.59 8.10 14.95
CA ASP A 171 -7.24 8.60 15.20
C ASP A 171 -6.25 8.27 14.08
N LEU A 172 -6.68 7.48 13.09
CA LEU A 172 -5.86 6.99 11.99
C LEU A 172 -6.18 7.74 10.68
N CYS A 173 -5.13 8.10 9.93
CA CYS A 173 -5.24 8.50 8.54
C CYS A 173 -4.42 7.53 7.67
N LEU A 174 -5.09 6.80 6.77
CA LEU A 174 -4.39 5.96 5.80
C LEU A 174 -3.89 6.81 4.63
N VAL A 175 -2.61 6.70 4.33
CA VAL A 175 -1.97 7.25 3.13
C VAL A 175 -1.67 6.10 2.17
N ALA A 176 -2.27 6.13 0.98
CA ALA A 176 -2.08 5.13 -0.06
C ALA A 176 -2.13 5.76 -1.46
N CYS A 177 -1.50 5.12 -2.45
CA CYS A 177 -1.73 5.46 -3.86
C CYS A 177 -2.93 4.73 -4.46
N HIS A 178 -3.43 3.72 -3.78
CA HIS A 178 -4.54 2.88 -4.23
C HIS A 178 -5.87 3.40 -3.66
N LEU A 179 -6.77 3.83 -4.53
CA LEU A 179 -8.08 4.33 -4.10
C LEU A 179 -8.90 3.26 -3.35
N TRP A 180 -8.81 1.99 -3.75
CA TRP A 180 -9.51 0.90 -3.06
C TRP A 180 -9.05 0.76 -1.60
N ASP A 181 -7.81 1.11 -1.28
CA ASP A 181 -7.27 1.07 0.08
C ASP A 181 -7.83 2.23 0.93
N THR A 182 -7.86 3.46 0.39
CA THR A 182 -8.48 4.60 1.09
C THR A 182 -9.98 4.40 1.29
N ILE A 183 -10.70 3.80 0.33
CA ILE A 183 -12.12 3.42 0.47
C ILE A 183 -12.30 2.47 1.65
N GLY A 184 -11.47 1.42 1.76
CA GLY A 184 -11.55 0.46 2.86
C GLY A 184 -11.26 1.08 4.21
N ALA A 185 -10.25 1.94 4.29
CA ALA A 185 -9.90 2.66 5.51
C ALA A 185 -11.03 3.60 5.96
N GLN A 186 -11.62 4.37 5.03
CA GLN A 186 -12.74 5.27 5.33
C GLN A 186 -14.00 4.48 5.75
N ALA A 187 -14.27 3.35 5.13
CA ALA A 187 -15.36 2.46 5.54
C ALA A 187 -15.15 1.88 6.96
N ALA A 188 -13.91 1.71 7.39
CA ALA A 188 -13.55 1.30 8.75
C ALA A 188 -13.55 2.46 9.77
N GLY A 189 -13.81 3.70 9.33
CA GLY A 189 -13.87 4.90 10.17
C GLY A 189 -12.54 5.66 10.29
N CYS A 190 -11.54 5.34 9.46
CA CYS A 190 -10.29 6.10 9.35
C CYS A 190 -10.47 7.31 8.42
N TYR A 191 -9.56 8.27 8.48
CA TYR A 191 -9.34 9.22 7.40
C TYR A 191 -8.58 8.55 6.25
N GLY A 192 -8.81 9.03 5.02
CA GLY A 192 -8.13 8.56 3.83
C GLY A 192 -7.40 9.70 3.10
N ALA A 193 -6.13 9.50 2.76
CA ALA A 193 -5.33 10.45 1.99
C ALA A 193 -4.70 9.72 0.79
N LEU A 194 -4.98 10.21 -0.42
CA LEU A 194 -4.56 9.58 -1.67
C LEU A 194 -3.37 10.32 -2.27
N VAL A 195 -2.29 9.58 -2.57
CA VAL A 195 -1.24 10.07 -3.46
C VAL A 195 -1.47 9.53 -4.86
N THR A 196 -1.68 10.42 -5.85
CA THR A 196 -1.97 10.00 -7.23
C THR A 196 -0.68 9.70 -8.00
N ARG A 197 -0.03 8.59 -7.66
CA ARG A 197 1.10 8.06 -8.43
C ARG A 197 0.68 7.79 -9.87
N PRO A 198 1.61 7.71 -10.84
CA PRO A 198 1.28 7.29 -12.20
C PRO A 198 0.41 6.03 -12.20
N HIS A 199 -0.60 5.99 -13.08
CA HIS A 199 -1.60 4.91 -13.19
C HIS A 199 -2.62 4.81 -12.03
N ASN A 200 -2.58 5.71 -11.05
CA ASN A 200 -3.54 5.78 -9.95
C ASN A 200 -4.30 7.09 -10.00
N ALA A 201 -5.62 7.04 -9.88
CA ALA A 201 -6.51 8.19 -9.99
C ALA A 201 -7.74 8.03 -9.09
N LEU A 202 -8.45 9.13 -8.88
CA LEU A 202 -9.77 9.11 -8.27
C LEU A 202 -10.78 8.42 -9.20
N LEU A 203 -11.72 7.69 -8.63
CA LEU A 203 -12.86 7.15 -9.34
C LEU A 203 -13.96 8.24 -9.38
N PRO A 204 -14.36 8.72 -10.57
CA PRO A 204 -15.31 9.82 -10.70
C PRO A 204 -16.76 9.30 -10.53
N ASP A 205 -17.13 8.89 -9.33
CA ASP A 205 -18.46 8.44 -8.97
C ASP A 205 -18.87 9.02 -7.63
N THR A 206 -20.11 9.47 -7.51
CA THR A 206 -20.62 10.10 -6.30
C THR A 206 -20.98 9.12 -5.17
N ALA A 207 -21.10 7.83 -5.48
CA ALA A 207 -21.42 6.78 -4.51
C ALA A 207 -20.15 6.21 -3.82
N VAL A 208 -18.97 6.55 -4.32
CA VAL A 208 -17.69 6.07 -3.78
C VAL A 208 -17.15 7.08 -2.78
N PRO A 209 -16.66 6.65 -1.59
CA PRO A 209 -15.98 7.53 -0.66
C PRO A 209 -14.83 8.28 -1.34
N VAL A 210 -14.81 9.60 -1.17
CA VAL A 210 -13.74 10.47 -1.68
C VAL A 210 -12.69 10.60 -0.58
N PRO A 211 -11.38 10.46 -0.87
CA PRO A 211 -10.34 10.68 0.11
C PRO A 211 -10.42 12.09 0.72
N ASP A 212 -10.15 12.22 2.02
CA ASP A 212 -10.17 13.49 2.75
C ASP A 212 -9.14 14.49 2.21
N LEU A 213 -8.04 13.96 1.68
CA LEU A 213 -6.95 14.71 1.04
C LEU A 213 -6.45 13.94 -0.19
N SER A 214 -5.96 14.69 -1.19
CA SER A 214 -5.25 14.09 -2.33
C SER A 214 -4.18 15.02 -2.88
N ALA A 215 -3.07 14.44 -3.35
CA ALA A 215 -1.98 15.18 -3.98
C ALA A 215 -1.21 14.29 -4.97
N PRO A 216 -0.51 14.86 -5.96
CA PRO A 216 0.27 14.09 -6.94
C PRO A 216 1.52 13.44 -6.35
N GLY A 217 2.05 13.93 -5.21
CA GLY A 217 3.23 13.40 -4.55
C GLY A 217 3.10 13.37 -3.03
N LEU A 218 3.88 12.49 -2.38
CA LEU A 218 3.86 12.33 -0.93
C LEU A 218 4.28 13.60 -0.20
N ASN A 219 5.24 14.37 -0.74
CA ASN A 219 5.72 15.56 -0.09
C ASN A 219 4.64 16.68 -0.04
N GLU A 220 3.85 16.80 -1.11
CA GLU A 220 2.71 17.72 -1.17
C GLU A 220 1.59 17.25 -0.25
N LEU A 221 1.29 15.94 -0.28
CA LEU A 221 0.27 15.34 0.58
C LEU A 221 0.61 15.51 2.05
N ALA A 222 1.88 15.31 2.45
CA ALA A 222 2.36 15.56 3.80
C ALA A 222 2.18 17.04 4.21
N GLY A 223 2.42 17.98 3.29
CA GLY A 223 2.15 19.40 3.51
C GLY A 223 0.67 19.66 3.80
N GLN A 224 -0.24 19.10 3.02
CA GLN A 224 -1.69 19.22 3.23
C GLN A 224 -2.13 18.59 4.56
N ILE A 225 -1.58 17.43 4.93
CA ILE A 225 -1.85 16.74 6.20
C ILE A 225 -1.47 17.63 7.38
N VAL A 226 -0.26 18.18 7.38
CA VAL A 226 0.22 19.11 8.42
C VAL A 226 -0.68 20.34 8.50
N GLN A 227 -0.95 20.98 7.37
CA GLN A 227 -1.78 22.19 7.33
C GLN A 227 -3.18 21.95 7.88
N ARG A 228 -3.79 20.79 7.60
CA ARG A 228 -5.15 20.49 8.00
C ARG A 228 -5.28 20.09 9.48
N TRP A 229 -4.32 19.33 10.01
CA TRP A 229 -4.45 18.68 11.31
C TRP A 229 -3.42 19.13 12.36
N ARG A 230 -2.42 19.91 11.99
CA ARG A 230 -1.43 20.52 12.88
C ARG A 230 -1.15 21.98 12.44
N PRO A 231 -2.19 22.83 12.36
CA PRO A 231 -1.95 24.24 12.06
C PRO A 231 -1.08 24.87 13.15
N ALA A 232 -0.13 25.74 12.75
CA ALA A 232 0.79 26.45 13.64
C ALA A 232 0.07 27.36 14.64
#